data_299599094380fcabc00cbe0323386c76
#
_entry.id   299599094380fcabc00cbe0323386c76
#
_cell.length_a   1.000
_cell.length_b   1.000
_cell.length_c   1.000
_cell.angle_alpha   90.00
_cell.angle_beta   90.00
_cell.angle_gamma   90.00
#
_symmetry.space_group_name_H-M   'P 1'
#
loop_
_entity.id
_entity.type
_entity.pdbx_description
1 polymer ?
#
loop_
_entity_poly.entity_id
_entity_poly.type
_entity_poly.pdbx_seq_one_letter_code
_entity_poly.pdbx_strand_id
1 'polypeptide(L)'
;MGGGGGDNYNVRIIDRLQKAADEAFNEAKPEKRNVFISFDHRDLSEVNLLRGQAKNANNDLEFSDYSLKEPYNSDKSDYIKSGIRERIRQSSVTVVYLTENTHESEWVEWEVRESLRLGKGVVCVHKGDRPPSQQPKFVNQLNLKVVKWDHDTFPRAIENASKNR
;
A
#
# COMPACT_ATOMS: atom_id res chain seq x y z
N MET A 1 -43.19 30.17 39.37
CA MET A 1 -41.77 30.45 39.24
C MET A 1 -41.06 29.24 38.88
N GLY A 2 -40.67 29.24 37.70
CA GLY A 2 -40.39 28.26 36.92
C GLY A 2 -39.10 27.74 36.53
N GLY A 3 -38.86 26.72 36.36
CA GLY A 3 -37.92 25.84 35.88
C GLY A 3 -37.23 26.16 34.55
N GLY A 4 -36.03 26.59 34.63
CA GLY A 4 -35.12 26.68 33.48
C GLY A 4 -34.01 25.64 33.52
N GLY A 5 -34.20 24.48 34.13
CA GLY A 5 -33.15 23.46 34.31
C GLY A 5 -33.17 22.28 33.32
N GLY A 6 -34.26 22.07 32.62
CA GLY A 6 -34.43 20.90 31.75
C GLY A 6 -33.75 20.98 30.39
N ASP A 7 -33.76 22.15 29.80
CA ASP A 7 -33.28 22.32 28.42
C ASP A 7 -31.76 22.21 28.31
N ASN A 8 -31.05 22.71 29.32
CA ASN A 8 -29.58 22.69 29.33
C ASN A 8 -29.01 21.28 29.58
N TYR A 9 -29.73 20.43 30.26
CA TYR A 9 -29.33 19.05 30.51
C TYR A 9 -29.50 18.17 29.27
N ASN A 10 -30.60 18.35 28.58
CA ASN A 10 -30.87 17.63 27.33
C ASN A 10 -29.91 18.00 26.22
N VAL A 11 -29.54 19.28 26.07
CA VAL A 11 -28.54 19.74 25.10
C VAL A 11 -27.18 19.07 25.35
N ARG A 12 -26.73 18.98 26.60
CA ARG A 12 -25.45 18.34 26.94
C ARG A 12 -25.42 16.84 26.64
N ILE A 13 -26.55 16.15 26.81
CA ILE A 13 -26.68 14.73 26.48
C ILE A 13 -26.62 14.55 24.96
N ILE A 14 -27.32 15.36 24.20
CA ILE A 14 -27.32 15.32 22.73
C ILE A 14 -25.90 15.58 22.20
N ASP A 15 -25.19 16.57 22.70
CA ASP A 15 -23.83 16.88 22.30
C ASP A 15 -22.86 15.71 22.58
N ARG A 16 -23.00 15.04 23.74
CA ARG A 16 -22.19 13.86 24.08
C ARG A 16 -22.48 12.68 23.16
N LEU A 17 -23.76 12.44 22.85
CA LEU A 17 -24.17 11.36 21.95
C LEU A 17 -23.70 11.64 20.52
N GLN A 18 -23.79 12.86 20.07
CA GLN A 18 -23.30 13.28 18.76
C GLN A 18 -21.78 13.08 18.65
N LYS A 19 -21.04 13.53 19.64
CA LYS A 19 -19.59 13.35 19.70
C LYS A 19 -19.19 11.87 19.72
N ALA A 20 -19.87 11.05 20.51
CA ALA A 20 -19.64 9.62 20.56
C ALA A 20 -19.95 8.93 19.24
N ALA A 21 -21.03 9.35 18.54
CA ALA A 21 -21.38 8.85 17.22
C ALA A 21 -20.34 9.26 16.17
N ASP A 22 -19.87 10.51 16.20
CA ASP A 22 -18.82 11.00 15.31
C ASP A 22 -17.48 10.28 15.52
N GLU A 23 -17.10 10.05 16.77
CA GLU A 23 -15.91 9.28 17.13
C GLU A 23 -16.03 7.83 16.64
N ALA A 24 -17.17 7.16 16.88
CA ALA A 24 -17.43 5.81 16.40
C ALA A 24 -17.45 5.72 14.87
N PHE A 25 -18.00 6.72 14.18
CA PHE A 25 -17.99 6.81 12.73
C PHE A 25 -16.57 6.99 12.18
N ASN A 26 -15.76 7.83 12.82
CA ASN A 26 -14.37 8.04 12.43
C ASN A 26 -13.50 6.81 12.72
N GLU A 27 -13.74 6.07 13.81
CA GLU A 27 -13.08 4.79 14.11
C GLU A 27 -13.50 3.68 13.14
N ALA A 28 -14.76 3.68 12.69
CA ALA A 28 -15.27 2.72 11.73
C ALA A 28 -14.85 3.03 10.29
N LYS A 29 -14.35 4.23 10.01
CA LYS A 29 -13.84 4.60 8.70
C LYS A 29 -12.51 3.87 8.48
N PRO A 30 -12.42 2.98 7.47
CA PRO A 30 -11.16 2.31 7.21
C PRO A 30 -10.07 3.35 6.99
N GLU A 31 -8.97 3.21 7.72
CA GLU A 31 -7.82 4.08 7.52
C GLU A 31 -7.35 4.01 6.07
N LYS A 32 -7.18 5.17 5.47
CA LYS A 32 -6.63 5.29 4.14
C LYS A 32 -5.22 4.68 4.14
N ARG A 33 -5.05 3.58 3.40
CA ARG A 33 -3.77 2.88 3.35
C ARG A 33 -2.94 3.37 2.19
N ASN A 34 -1.75 3.84 2.50
CA ASN A 34 -0.76 4.17 1.50
C ASN A 34 0.02 2.91 1.13
N VAL A 35 0.02 2.61 -0.14
CA VAL A 35 0.68 1.43 -0.72
C VAL A 35 1.77 1.91 -1.67
N PHE A 36 2.99 1.46 -1.45
CA PHE A 36 4.08 1.65 -2.41
C PHE A 36 4.08 0.49 -3.40
N ILE A 37 4.06 0.79 -4.71
CA ILE A 37 4.16 -0.23 -5.75
C ILE A 37 5.56 -0.23 -6.33
N SER A 38 6.22 -1.39 -6.21
CA SER A 38 7.51 -1.67 -6.80
C SER A 38 7.34 -2.51 -8.07
N PHE A 39 7.86 -2.05 -9.19
CA PHE A 39 7.72 -2.71 -10.49
C PHE A 39 8.85 -2.34 -11.43
N ASP A 40 9.10 -3.18 -12.43
CA ASP A 40 10.01 -2.85 -13.52
C ASP A 40 9.41 -1.74 -14.40
N HIS A 41 10.22 -0.76 -14.79
CA HIS A 41 9.74 0.41 -15.54
C HIS A 41 9.05 0.06 -16.87
N ARG A 42 9.38 -1.11 -17.44
CA ARG A 42 8.74 -1.62 -18.67
C ARG A 42 7.26 -1.98 -18.47
N ASP A 43 6.86 -2.20 -17.21
CA ASP A 43 5.51 -2.63 -16.85
C ASP A 43 4.58 -1.48 -16.43
N LEU A 44 5.01 -0.24 -16.63
CA LEU A 44 4.28 0.96 -16.16
C LEU A 44 2.81 1.00 -16.63
N SER A 45 2.55 0.64 -17.88
CA SER A 45 1.20 0.66 -18.46
C SER A 45 0.27 -0.33 -17.75
N GLU A 46 0.75 -1.55 -17.47
CA GLU A 46 -0.01 -2.55 -16.72
C GLU A 46 -0.25 -2.13 -15.29
N VAL A 47 0.76 -1.59 -14.63
CA VAL A 47 0.66 -1.11 -13.25
C VAL A 47 -0.36 0.02 -13.12
N ASN A 48 -0.36 0.97 -14.06
CA ASN A 48 -1.36 2.04 -14.08
C ASN A 48 -2.79 1.52 -14.22
N LEU A 49 -2.99 0.51 -15.05
CA LEU A 49 -4.28 -0.14 -15.21
C LEU A 49 -4.74 -0.84 -13.92
N LEU A 50 -3.86 -1.58 -13.27
CA LEU A 50 -4.14 -2.25 -11.99
C LEU A 50 -4.45 -1.25 -10.89
N ARG A 51 -3.70 -0.16 -10.80
CA ARG A 51 -3.96 0.93 -9.83
C ARG A 51 -5.34 1.53 -10.02
N GLY A 52 -5.72 1.81 -11.27
CA GLY A 52 -7.04 2.31 -11.59
C GLY A 52 -8.15 1.33 -11.18
N GLN A 53 -7.99 0.06 -11.46
CA GLN A 53 -8.95 -0.99 -11.07
C GLN A 53 -9.05 -1.13 -9.55
N ALA A 54 -7.93 -1.12 -8.85
CA ALA A 54 -7.89 -1.22 -7.39
C ALA A 54 -8.55 -0.01 -6.73
N LYS A 55 -8.30 1.18 -7.24
CA LYS A 55 -8.88 2.42 -6.72
C LYS A 55 -10.39 2.47 -6.94
N ASN A 56 -10.89 2.00 -8.07
CA ASN A 56 -12.32 1.92 -8.35
C ASN A 56 -13.04 0.90 -7.45
N ALA A 57 -12.35 -0.19 -7.11
CA ALA A 57 -12.90 -1.22 -6.23
C ALA A 57 -12.80 -0.86 -4.74
N ASN A 58 -11.82 -0.04 -4.36
CA ASN A 58 -11.55 0.34 -2.97
C ASN A 58 -10.93 1.73 -2.90
N ASN A 59 -11.75 2.71 -2.54
CA ASN A 59 -11.33 4.11 -2.42
C ASN A 59 -10.36 4.39 -1.25
N ASP A 60 -10.15 3.41 -0.36
CA ASP A 60 -9.31 3.57 0.82
C ASP A 60 -7.83 3.27 0.55
N LEU A 61 -7.50 2.88 -0.68
CA LEU A 61 -6.14 2.64 -1.12
C LEU A 61 -5.56 3.88 -1.83
N GLU A 62 -4.44 4.36 -1.33
CA GLU A 62 -3.61 5.36 -2.00
C GLU A 62 -2.31 4.70 -2.47
N PHE A 63 -2.02 4.86 -3.75
CA PHE A 63 -0.83 4.26 -4.36
C PHE A 63 0.23 5.31 -4.61
N SER A 64 1.47 4.98 -4.26
CA SER A 64 2.65 5.72 -4.65
C SER A 64 3.64 4.81 -5.34
N ASP A 65 4.40 5.35 -6.25
CA ASP A 65 5.51 4.69 -6.90
C ASP A 65 6.62 5.68 -7.22
N TYR A 66 7.70 5.16 -7.74
CA TYR A 66 8.76 5.96 -8.31
C TYR A 66 9.11 5.40 -9.68
N SER A 67 8.50 5.96 -10.73
CA SER A 67 8.80 5.57 -12.12
C SER A 67 10.17 6.04 -12.51
N LEU A 68 11.13 5.14 -12.50
CA LEU A 68 12.53 5.44 -12.80
C LEU A 68 12.86 5.10 -14.23
N LYS A 69 13.48 6.05 -14.92
CA LYS A 69 14.13 5.85 -16.21
C LYS A 69 15.65 5.79 -16.08
N GLU A 70 16.20 6.10 -14.91
CA GLU A 70 17.64 6.13 -14.66
C GLU A 70 18.16 4.72 -14.34
N PRO A 71 19.32 4.33 -14.85
CA PRO A 71 19.97 3.08 -14.49
C PRO A 71 20.28 3.03 -12.99
N TYR A 72 20.23 1.82 -12.42
CA TYR A 72 20.53 1.60 -11.00
C TYR A 72 21.93 2.11 -10.60
N ASN A 73 22.92 2.00 -11.48
CA ASN A 73 24.30 2.42 -11.26
C ASN A 73 24.60 3.85 -11.75
N SER A 74 23.59 4.68 -11.96
CA SER A 74 23.78 6.08 -12.37
C SER A 74 24.37 6.94 -11.24
N ASP A 75 24.95 8.09 -11.61
CA ASP A 75 25.47 9.08 -10.66
C ASP A 75 24.39 9.63 -9.72
N LYS A 76 23.11 9.54 -10.15
CA LYS A 76 21.94 10.02 -9.40
C LYS A 76 21.34 8.95 -8.48
N SER A 77 21.89 7.76 -8.44
CA SER A 77 21.34 6.61 -7.71
C SER A 77 21.06 6.91 -6.24
N ASP A 78 21.98 7.56 -5.54
CA ASP A 78 21.80 7.88 -4.11
C ASP A 78 20.68 8.89 -3.88
N TYR A 79 20.56 9.89 -4.74
CA TYR A 79 19.47 10.86 -4.69
C TYR A 79 18.12 10.19 -4.92
N ILE A 80 18.04 9.32 -5.93
CA ILE A 80 16.83 8.56 -6.27
C ILE A 80 16.44 7.63 -5.12
N LYS A 81 17.40 6.92 -4.54
CA LYS A 81 17.18 6.06 -3.37
C LYS A 81 16.60 6.82 -2.19
N SER A 82 17.04 8.05 -1.94
CA SER A 82 16.47 8.90 -0.90
C SER A 82 15.00 9.22 -1.15
N GLY A 83 14.64 9.55 -2.39
CA GLY A 83 13.25 9.83 -2.78
C GLY A 83 12.34 8.59 -2.64
N ILE A 84 12.82 7.44 -3.08
CA ILE A 84 12.11 6.16 -2.96
C ILE A 84 11.92 5.81 -1.48
N ARG A 85 12.97 5.91 -0.69
CA ARG A 85 12.94 5.62 0.76
C ARG A 85 11.87 6.43 1.48
N GLU A 86 11.75 7.71 1.15
CA GLU A 86 10.72 8.57 1.73
C GLU A 86 9.31 8.09 1.39
N ARG A 87 9.07 7.70 0.17
CA ARG A 87 7.76 7.14 -0.25
C ARG A 87 7.44 5.81 0.43
N ILE A 88 8.45 4.94 0.58
CA ILE A 88 8.29 3.69 1.33
C ILE A 88 7.96 3.99 2.80
N ARG A 89 8.61 4.98 3.42
CA ARG A 89 8.31 5.39 4.80
C ARG A 89 6.87 5.82 4.99
N GLN A 90 6.32 6.55 4.04
CA GLN A 90 4.94 7.03 4.05
C GLN A 90 3.92 5.93 3.76
N SER A 91 4.36 4.76 3.33
CA SER A 91 3.51 3.64 2.97
C SER A 91 3.40 2.63 4.12
N SER A 92 2.28 1.92 4.18
CA SER A 92 2.05 0.82 5.12
C SER A 92 2.61 -0.50 4.60
N VAL A 93 2.52 -0.70 3.29
CA VAL A 93 2.86 -1.94 2.59
C VAL A 93 3.54 -1.62 1.28
N THR A 94 4.49 -2.45 0.90
CA THR A 94 5.05 -2.48 -0.45
C THR A 94 4.45 -3.66 -1.22
N VAL A 95 3.87 -3.37 -2.36
CA VAL A 95 3.37 -4.37 -3.31
C VAL A 95 4.37 -4.48 -4.45
N VAL A 96 4.85 -5.68 -4.71
CA VAL A 96 5.74 -5.96 -5.84
C VAL A 96 4.90 -6.53 -6.97
N TYR A 97 4.89 -5.85 -8.11
CA TYR A 97 4.23 -6.35 -9.31
C TYR A 97 5.18 -7.24 -10.09
N LEU A 98 4.87 -8.53 -10.11
CA LEU A 98 5.70 -9.54 -10.78
C LEU A 98 5.29 -9.73 -12.23
N THR A 99 6.25 -9.56 -13.13
CA THR A 99 6.18 -9.94 -14.54
C THR A 99 7.43 -10.73 -14.94
N GLU A 100 7.51 -11.15 -16.19
CA GLU A 100 8.73 -11.77 -16.71
C GLU A 100 9.94 -10.81 -16.76
N ASN A 101 9.72 -9.51 -16.56
CA ASN A 101 10.76 -8.48 -16.51
C ASN A 101 11.36 -8.28 -15.11
N THR A 102 10.60 -8.59 -14.05
CA THR A 102 10.94 -8.21 -12.68
C THR A 102 12.26 -8.81 -12.19
N HIS A 103 12.58 -10.03 -12.63
CA HIS A 103 13.82 -10.72 -12.23
C HIS A 103 15.10 -10.00 -12.67
N GLU A 104 15.03 -9.12 -13.67
CA GLU A 104 16.15 -8.33 -14.16
C GLU A 104 16.29 -6.98 -13.46
N SER A 105 15.33 -6.58 -12.63
CA SER A 105 15.30 -5.25 -12.05
C SER A 105 16.07 -5.15 -10.72
N GLU A 106 17.23 -4.53 -10.77
CA GLU A 106 18.01 -4.20 -9.56
C GLU A 106 17.27 -3.19 -8.66
N TRP A 107 16.50 -2.28 -9.24
CA TRP A 107 15.70 -1.32 -8.49
C TRP A 107 14.61 -2.02 -7.67
N VAL A 108 13.88 -2.95 -8.25
CA VAL A 108 12.83 -3.69 -7.54
C VAL A 108 13.43 -4.47 -6.36
N GLU A 109 14.54 -5.15 -6.57
CA GLU A 109 15.23 -5.87 -5.49
C GLU A 109 15.64 -4.92 -4.36
N TRP A 110 16.22 -3.76 -4.70
CA TRP A 110 16.59 -2.78 -3.70
C TRP A 110 15.38 -2.23 -2.94
N GLU A 111 14.29 -1.89 -3.64
CA GLU A 111 13.05 -1.39 -3.03
C GLU A 111 12.43 -2.40 -2.05
N VAL A 112 12.44 -3.67 -2.42
CA VAL A 112 11.96 -4.77 -1.55
C VAL A 112 12.81 -4.87 -0.28
N ARG A 113 14.12 -4.91 -0.42
CA ARG A 113 15.03 -5.00 0.72
C ARG A 113 14.94 -3.78 1.63
N GLU A 114 14.83 -2.60 1.05
CA GLU A 114 14.64 -1.35 1.79
C GLU A 114 13.30 -1.31 2.52
N SER A 115 12.23 -1.80 1.89
CA SER A 115 10.91 -1.92 2.53
C SER A 115 10.97 -2.80 3.78
N LEU A 116 11.60 -3.95 3.68
CA LEU A 116 11.79 -4.85 4.83
C LEU A 116 12.67 -4.22 5.91
N ARG A 117 13.75 -3.54 5.52
CA ARG A 117 14.62 -2.82 6.46
C ARG A 117 13.85 -1.74 7.24
N LEU A 118 12.91 -1.08 6.61
CA LEU A 118 12.04 -0.07 7.23
C LEU A 118 10.84 -0.67 7.99
N GLY A 119 10.79 -1.99 8.12
CA GLY A 119 9.73 -2.69 8.86
C GLY A 119 8.38 -2.69 8.16
N LYS A 120 8.36 -2.56 6.83
CA LYS A 120 7.12 -2.60 6.05
C LYS A 120 6.76 -4.03 5.67
N GLY A 121 5.47 -4.29 5.59
CA GLY A 121 4.99 -5.52 4.96
C GLY A 121 5.26 -5.51 3.46
N VAL A 122 5.58 -6.66 2.90
CA VAL A 122 5.81 -6.84 1.46
C VAL A 122 4.99 -8.00 0.96
N VAL A 123 4.28 -7.80 -0.14
CA VAL A 123 3.55 -8.84 -0.83
C VAL A 123 3.78 -8.73 -2.34
N CYS A 124 3.95 -9.86 -3.00
CA CYS A 124 4.09 -9.92 -4.45
C CYS A 124 2.76 -10.28 -5.09
N VAL A 125 2.43 -9.62 -6.19
CA VAL A 125 1.21 -9.89 -6.97
C VAL A 125 1.56 -10.11 -8.43
N HIS A 126 0.80 -10.96 -9.09
CA HIS A 126 0.91 -11.21 -10.52
C HIS A 126 -0.45 -11.20 -11.20
N LYS A 127 -0.47 -10.87 -12.48
CA LYS A 127 -1.64 -10.96 -13.34
C LYS A 127 -1.75 -12.37 -13.91
N GLY A 128 -2.99 -12.85 -14.11
CA GLY A 128 -3.21 -14.15 -14.70
C GLY A 128 -3.17 -15.31 -13.70
N ASP A 129 -3.42 -16.52 -14.16
CA ASP A 129 -3.62 -17.71 -13.31
C ASP A 129 -2.31 -18.28 -12.76
N ARG A 130 -1.20 -17.96 -13.38
CA ARG A 130 0.13 -18.45 -12.98
C ARG A 130 1.09 -17.28 -12.76
N PRO A 131 1.97 -17.37 -11.75
CA PRO A 131 3.04 -16.41 -11.62
C PRO A 131 4.00 -16.47 -12.81
N PRO A 132 4.80 -15.42 -13.04
CA PRO A 132 5.83 -15.43 -14.09
C PRO A 132 6.75 -16.65 -13.98
N SER A 133 7.16 -17.19 -15.11
CA SER A 133 8.05 -18.35 -15.17
C SER A 133 9.43 -18.07 -14.60
N GLN A 134 9.91 -16.83 -14.79
CA GLN A 134 11.16 -16.34 -14.22
C GLN A 134 10.85 -15.37 -13.08
N GLN A 135 10.90 -15.88 -11.87
CA GLN A 135 10.73 -15.07 -10.68
C GLN A 135 12.06 -14.56 -10.16
N PRO A 136 12.07 -13.34 -9.57
CA PRO A 136 13.26 -12.84 -8.90
C PRO A 136 13.71 -13.77 -7.77
N LYS A 137 15.01 -13.97 -7.63
CA LYS A 137 15.59 -14.80 -6.57
C LYS A 137 15.20 -14.33 -5.18
N PHE A 138 15.04 -13.04 -4.99
CA PHE A 138 14.68 -12.47 -3.69
C PHE A 138 13.30 -12.93 -3.18
N VAL A 139 12.38 -13.33 -4.07
CA VAL A 139 11.06 -13.84 -3.65
C VAL A 139 11.22 -15.05 -2.73
N ASN A 140 12.05 -16.01 -3.12
CA ASN A 140 12.35 -17.19 -2.30
C ASN A 140 13.32 -16.88 -1.17
N GLN A 141 14.37 -16.12 -1.43
CA GLN A 141 15.38 -15.76 -0.42
C GLN A 141 14.78 -15.04 0.80
N LEU A 142 13.77 -14.21 0.56
CA LEU A 142 13.12 -13.41 1.59
C LEU A 142 11.77 -14.01 2.03
N ASN A 143 11.43 -15.18 1.52
CA ASN A 143 10.18 -15.88 1.81
C ASN A 143 8.94 -15.00 1.61
N LEU A 144 8.88 -14.30 0.49
CA LEU A 144 7.78 -13.38 0.20
C LEU A 144 6.55 -14.14 -0.28
N LYS A 145 5.39 -13.69 0.17
CA LYS A 145 4.11 -14.21 -0.29
C LYS A 145 3.81 -13.72 -1.70
N VAL A 146 3.41 -14.65 -2.58
CA VAL A 146 2.99 -14.36 -3.95
C VAL A 146 1.51 -14.70 -4.09
N VAL A 147 0.72 -13.72 -4.52
CA VAL A 147 -0.72 -13.88 -4.72
C VAL A 147 -1.12 -13.43 -6.12
N LYS A 148 -2.19 -14.04 -6.63
CA LYS A 148 -2.80 -13.57 -7.88
C LYS A 148 -3.49 -12.23 -7.64
N TRP A 149 -3.40 -11.33 -8.62
CA TRP A 149 -4.22 -10.14 -8.65
C TRP A 149 -5.70 -10.53 -8.81
N ASP A 150 -6.49 -10.19 -7.83
CA ASP A 150 -7.93 -10.44 -7.78
C ASP A 150 -8.58 -9.33 -6.97
N HIS A 151 -9.74 -8.83 -7.41
CA HIS A 151 -10.44 -7.74 -6.73
C HIS A 151 -10.78 -8.06 -5.27
N ASP A 152 -11.06 -9.34 -4.97
CA ASP A 152 -11.44 -9.75 -3.62
C ASP A 152 -10.23 -10.05 -2.74
N THR A 153 -9.18 -10.63 -3.29
CA THR A 153 -8.00 -11.09 -2.53
C THR A 153 -6.95 -10.01 -2.34
N PHE A 154 -6.84 -9.05 -3.26
CA PHE A 154 -5.82 -8.01 -3.20
C PHE A 154 -5.92 -7.12 -1.96
N PRO A 155 -7.10 -6.58 -1.58
CA PRO A 155 -7.23 -5.80 -0.34
C PRO A 155 -6.86 -6.60 0.91
N ARG A 156 -7.22 -7.88 0.96
CA ARG A 156 -6.85 -8.79 2.06
C ARG A 156 -5.35 -9.04 2.11
N ALA A 157 -4.72 -9.22 0.96
CA ALA A 157 -3.27 -9.41 0.89
C ALA A 157 -2.51 -8.19 1.42
N ILE A 158 -2.96 -6.99 1.09
CA ILE A 158 -2.42 -5.74 1.62
C ILE A 158 -2.62 -5.66 3.13
N GLU A 159 -3.82 -5.97 3.62
CA GLU A 159 -4.12 -5.94 5.04
C GLU A 159 -3.26 -6.95 5.82
N ASN A 160 -3.16 -8.17 5.34
CA ASN A 160 -2.33 -9.19 5.95
C ASN A 160 -0.85 -8.81 5.97
N ALA A 161 -0.34 -8.26 4.86
CA ALA A 161 1.04 -7.79 4.78
C ALA A 161 1.30 -6.63 5.77
N SER A 162 0.33 -5.75 5.99
CA SER A 162 0.47 -4.64 6.94
C SER A 162 0.54 -5.08 8.39
N LYS A 163 -0.06 -6.22 8.73
CA LYS A 163 -0.08 -6.79 10.09
C LYS A 163 1.13 -7.67 10.40
N ASN A 164 1.70 -8.31 9.39
CA ASN A 164 2.81 -9.26 9.52
C ASN A 164 4.16 -8.58 9.18
N ARG A 165 4.47 -7.52 9.90
CA ARG A 165 5.72 -6.76 9.75
C ARG A 165 6.84 -7.37 10.58
#